data_778b1c80d8c88aefd4189c6fa5bc9482
#
_entry.id   778b1c80d8c88aefd4189c6fa5bc9482
#
_cell.length_a   1.000
_cell.length_b   1.000
_cell.length_c   1.000
_cell.angle_alpha   90.00
_cell.angle_beta   90.00
_cell.angle_gamma   90.00
#
_symmetry.space_group_name_H-M   'P 1'
#
loop_
_entity.id
_entity.type
_entity.pdbx_description
1 polymer ?
#
loop_
_entity_poly.entity_id
_entity_poly.type
_entity_poly.pdbx_seq_one_letter_code
_entity_poly.pdbx_strand_id
1 'polypeptide(L)'
;MKITITSLLVPAAILLLAACDVKDPIHDPEPPVKVTVVTEELPALTVKRDSFATSSPRMLLLGRTDDITGVTLATPYFTLSPPSGGEVRADHVYDSITFFARHGGTVWGDTTYMQQIHLYRLRELPPSAPVFNNATVPHEAEPLGSFTFWPGAGRVPPVLRFRLNNADALGREMLAAGSSVMGDAAKFREYLKGLVVMADPSNTCISTLDPSAGGMGITLHWHDGGGTARSCSFVTGAAEDAPYMFMSTVNDPAGTLYSVLQQQTDALPFADAARQGYPDGQAVVYGTGGYMVRMELPDALPGQTEGRTPAKVEIRWHVRQPGWYTTPPVEGEEEEEVKEEMTNTPYPLPAAVRLYETDGDNRVKAAVTDAEGKPVDAILTDASPTYAKDGIYTADITHYYLSRLSRAAGQGMVALLAGVPVDELTASAGLMVMDSLPEIRVHWHEPVEE
;
A
#
# COMPACT_ATOMS: atom_id res chain seq x y z
N MET A 1 -52.80 -47.21 -20.48
CA MET A 1 -52.13 -48.25 -19.68
C MET A 1 -52.03 -47.73 -18.26
N LYS A 2 -52.86 -48.28 -17.36
CA LYS A 2 -53.00 -47.88 -15.94
C LYS A 2 -51.87 -48.56 -15.17
N ILE A 3 -51.10 -47.81 -14.36
CA ILE A 3 -50.21 -48.40 -13.36
C ILE A 3 -50.62 -47.86 -12.01
N THR A 4 -50.97 -48.80 -11.16
CA THR A 4 -51.52 -48.69 -9.83
C THR A 4 -50.46 -48.34 -8.81
N ILE A 5 -50.77 -47.40 -7.92
CA ILE A 5 -49.96 -47.05 -6.75
C ILE A 5 -50.30 -48.06 -5.65
N THR A 6 -49.32 -48.80 -5.18
CA THR A 6 -49.43 -49.68 -4.01
C THR A 6 -48.80 -48.96 -2.82
N SER A 7 -49.65 -48.56 -1.89
CA SER A 7 -49.28 -48.03 -0.59
C SER A 7 -48.72 -49.14 0.30
N LEU A 8 -47.49 -48.97 0.78
CA LEU A 8 -46.92 -49.81 1.83
C LEU A 8 -46.90 -49.01 3.14
N LEU A 9 -47.81 -49.40 4.03
CA LEU A 9 -47.82 -49.01 5.42
C LEU A 9 -46.69 -49.75 6.15
N VAL A 10 -45.75 -49.02 6.72
CA VAL A 10 -44.74 -49.55 7.67
C VAL A 10 -45.19 -49.20 9.10
N PRO A 11 -45.32 -50.17 9.99
CA PRO A 11 -45.75 -49.95 11.37
C PRO A 11 -44.65 -49.26 12.15
N ALA A 12 -45.03 -48.21 12.91
CA ALA A 12 -44.19 -47.51 13.88
C ALA A 12 -43.85 -48.48 15.04
N ALA A 13 -42.62 -48.96 15.05
CA ALA A 13 -42.06 -49.62 16.22
C ALA A 13 -41.62 -48.57 17.23
N ILE A 14 -42.32 -48.44 18.30
CA ILE A 14 -41.97 -47.64 19.49
C ILE A 14 -40.84 -48.39 20.18
N LEU A 15 -39.61 -47.99 19.94
CA LEU A 15 -38.45 -48.35 20.72
C LEU A 15 -38.36 -47.36 21.89
N LEU A 16 -38.85 -47.77 23.04
CA LEU A 16 -38.51 -47.19 24.35
C LEU A 16 -37.03 -47.46 24.59
N LEU A 17 -36.17 -46.56 24.18
CA LEU A 17 -34.81 -46.49 24.63
C LEU A 17 -34.82 -46.04 26.09
N ALA A 18 -34.44 -46.93 26.97
CA ALA A 18 -34.10 -46.61 28.33
C ALA A 18 -33.03 -45.51 28.27
N ALA A 19 -33.39 -44.32 28.78
CA ALA A 19 -32.44 -43.27 29.05
C ALA A 19 -31.49 -43.82 30.13
N CYS A 20 -30.31 -44.26 29.70
CA CYS A 20 -29.18 -44.32 30.61
C CYS A 20 -28.95 -42.89 31.06
N ASP A 21 -29.18 -42.67 32.32
CA ASP A 21 -28.78 -41.48 33.06
C ASP A 21 -27.23 -41.42 33.04
N VAL A 22 -26.65 -41.05 31.92
CA VAL A 22 -25.30 -40.52 31.87
C VAL A 22 -25.46 -39.17 32.56
N LYS A 23 -25.16 -39.13 33.84
CA LYS A 23 -24.79 -37.89 34.47
C LYS A 23 -23.56 -37.40 33.74
N ASP A 24 -23.76 -36.63 32.65
CA ASP A 24 -22.74 -35.69 32.24
C ASP A 24 -22.36 -34.92 33.53
N PRO A 25 -21.09 -34.91 33.90
CA PRO A 25 -20.68 -34.00 34.93
C PRO A 25 -21.16 -32.66 34.48
N ILE A 26 -22.17 -32.08 35.17
CA ILE A 26 -22.55 -30.70 35.01
C ILE A 26 -21.24 -29.97 35.14
N HIS A 27 -20.67 -29.55 34.02
CA HIS A 27 -19.62 -28.56 34.02
C HIS A 27 -20.32 -27.37 34.64
N ASP A 28 -20.07 -27.16 35.94
CA ASP A 28 -20.41 -25.88 36.54
C ASP A 28 -19.89 -24.83 35.59
N PRO A 29 -20.72 -23.95 35.07
CA PRO A 29 -20.25 -22.90 34.16
C PRO A 29 -19.13 -22.21 34.91
N GLU A 30 -17.93 -22.26 34.33
CA GLU A 30 -16.80 -21.54 34.88
C GLU A 30 -17.29 -20.13 35.22
N PRO A 31 -17.04 -19.66 36.48
CA PRO A 31 -17.53 -18.37 36.88
C PRO A 31 -17.07 -17.34 35.83
N PRO A 32 -17.92 -16.42 35.35
CA PRO A 32 -17.57 -15.48 34.32
C PRO A 32 -16.30 -14.74 34.77
N VAL A 33 -15.21 -14.95 34.01
CA VAL A 33 -13.94 -14.28 34.28
C VAL A 33 -14.16 -12.79 34.11
N LYS A 34 -14.06 -12.06 35.22
CA LYS A 34 -14.16 -10.60 35.16
C LYS A 34 -12.88 -10.04 34.56
N VAL A 35 -13.01 -9.27 33.50
CA VAL A 35 -11.90 -8.62 32.82
C VAL A 35 -11.97 -7.12 33.08
N THR A 36 -10.88 -6.56 33.60
CA THR A 36 -10.72 -5.11 33.74
C THR A 36 -9.82 -4.60 32.62
N VAL A 37 -10.24 -3.52 31.95
CA VAL A 37 -9.46 -2.87 30.89
C VAL A 37 -8.84 -1.59 31.44
N VAL A 38 -7.52 -1.47 31.29
CA VAL A 38 -6.78 -0.25 31.60
C VAL A 38 -6.17 0.28 30.33
N THR A 39 -6.31 1.58 30.11
CA THR A 39 -5.83 2.27 28.89
C THR A 39 -4.87 3.39 29.29
N GLU A 40 -3.79 3.55 28.53
CA GLU A 40 -2.80 4.60 28.69
C GLU A 40 -2.36 5.09 27.31
N GLU A 41 -2.14 6.40 27.14
CA GLU A 41 -1.60 6.98 25.93
C GLU A 41 -0.12 6.64 25.78
N LEU A 42 0.30 6.28 24.57
CA LEU A 42 1.69 6.02 24.22
C LEU A 42 2.33 7.28 23.63
N PRO A 43 3.51 7.69 24.12
CA PRO A 43 4.31 8.67 23.42
C PRO A 43 4.60 8.19 22.00
N ALA A 44 4.30 9.02 21.04
CA ALA A 44 4.46 8.67 19.63
C ALA A 44 5.00 9.85 18.82
N LEU A 45 5.70 9.61 17.73
CA LEU A 45 6.20 10.66 16.83
C LEU A 45 6.30 10.14 15.40
N THR A 46 6.15 11.04 14.43
CA THR A 46 6.40 10.74 13.02
C THR A 46 7.90 10.67 12.76
N VAL A 47 8.31 9.62 12.05
CA VAL A 47 9.68 9.46 11.55
C VAL A 47 9.64 9.23 10.04
N LYS A 48 10.67 9.67 9.33
CA LYS A 48 10.81 9.47 7.89
C LYS A 48 11.91 8.45 7.61
N ARG A 49 11.63 7.47 6.76
CA ARG A 49 12.62 6.51 6.27
C ARG A 49 13.46 7.17 5.18
N ASP A 50 14.76 7.02 5.22
CA ASP A 50 15.66 7.51 4.17
C ASP A 50 15.46 6.76 2.87
N SER A 51 15.27 5.45 2.96
CA SER A 51 15.03 4.60 1.80
C SER A 51 14.27 3.32 2.17
N PHE A 52 13.54 2.79 1.19
CA PHE A 52 12.84 1.50 1.28
C PHE A 52 12.78 0.84 -0.09
N ALA A 53 12.73 -0.50 -0.11
CA ALA A 53 12.71 -1.25 -1.36
C ALA A 53 11.37 -1.06 -2.09
N THR A 54 11.44 -0.83 -3.40
CA THR A 54 10.28 -0.65 -4.28
C THR A 54 10.32 -1.55 -5.51
N SER A 55 11.24 -2.52 -5.53
CA SER A 55 11.36 -3.49 -6.63
C SER A 55 10.26 -4.53 -6.61
N SER A 56 9.93 -5.06 -7.78
CA SER A 56 8.90 -6.08 -8.00
C SER A 56 7.52 -5.73 -7.41
N PRO A 57 7.02 -4.51 -7.64
CA PRO A 57 5.79 -4.04 -7.04
C PRO A 57 4.57 -4.75 -7.62
N ARG A 58 3.52 -4.91 -6.80
CA ARG A 58 2.23 -5.45 -7.25
C ARG A 58 1.49 -4.47 -8.17
N MET A 59 1.59 -3.18 -7.86
CA MET A 59 1.09 -2.06 -8.67
C MET A 59 2.20 -1.04 -8.84
N LEU A 60 2.20 -0.35 -9.94
CA LEU A 60 3.08 0.78 -10.19
C LEU A 60 2.34 2.07 -9.90
N LEU A 61 3.01 3.02 -9.25
CA LEU A 61 2.47 4.34 -8.97
C LEU A 61 3.01 5.34 -9.98
N LEU A 62 2.14 6.20 -10.48
CA LEU A 62 2.46 7.24 -11.45
C LEU A 62 1.74 8.54 -11.10
N GLY A 63 2.48 9.60 -10.93
CA GLY A 63 1.89 10.91 -10.73
C GLY A 63 2.66 11.79 -9.77
N ARG A 64 2.04 12.90 -9.41
CA ARG A 64 2.51 13.90 -8.45
C ARG A 64 1.36 14.34 -7.58
N THR A 65 1.59 14.45 -6.28
CA THR A 65 0.67 15.09 -5.34
C THR A 65 1.38 16.18 -4.56
N ASP A 66 0.59 17.11 -4.03
CA ASP A 66 1.03 18.13 -3.10
C ASP A 66 0.02 18.13 -1.93
N ASP A 67 0.47 17.70 -0.77
CA ASP A 67 -0.39 17.44 0.39
C ASP A 67 0.26 17.89 1.70
N ILE A 68 -0.31 17.49 2.84
CA ILE A 68 0.19 17.87 4.17
C ILE A 68 1.64 17.42 4.40
N THR A 69 2.13 16.43 3.67
CA THR A 69 3.51 15.91 3.78
C THR A 69 4.46 16.54 2.76
N GLY A 70 3.95 17.42 1.89
CA GLY A 70 4.69 18.06 0.81
C GLY A 70 4.47 17.41 -0.55
N VAL A 71 5.40 17.61 -1.45
CA VAL A 71 5.31 17.12 -2.81
C VAL A 71 5.79 15.67 -2.90
N THR A 72 4.91 14.79 -3.31
CA THR A 72 5.26 13.38 -3.60
C THR A 72 5.25 13.13 -5.09
N LEU A 73 6.35 12.59 -5.63
CA LEU A 73 6.49 12.20 -7.02
C LEU A 73 6.65 10.68 -7.10
N ALA A 74 5.85 10.03 -7.93
CA ALA A 74 5.93 8.60 -8.20
C ALA A 74 6.19 8.34 -9.69
N THR A 75 7.27 7.59 -9.97
CA THR A 75 7.79 7.35 -11.32
C THR A 75 8.06 5.86 -11.50
N PRO A 76 7.30 5.14 -12.35
CA PRO A 76 7.49 3.73 -12.61
C PRO A 76 8.54 3.47 -13.68
N TYR A 77 9.43 2.51 -13.42
CA TYR A 77 10.42 1.96 -14.33
C TYR A 77 10.11 0.49 -14.58
N PHE A 78 10.12 0.05 -15.84
CA PHE A 78 9.76 -1.32 -16.19
C PHE A 78 10.41 -1.78 -17.50
N THR A 79 10.58 -3.09 -17.61
CA THR A 79 10.98 -3.78 -18.84
C THR A 79 9.78 -4.47 -19.46
N LEU A 80 9.93 -4.83 -20.72
CA LEU A 80 8.90 -5.52 -21.51
C LEU A 80 9.48 -6.81 -22.08
N SER A 81 8.62 -7.80 -22.19
CA SER A 81 8.92 -9.04 -22.93
C SER A 81 8.18 -9.09 -24.26
N PRO A 82 8.81 -9.67 -25.31
CA PRO A 82 8.16 -9.91 -26.57
C PRO A 82 7.15 -11.07 -26.47
N PRO A 83 6.14 -11.10 -27.36
CA PRO A 83 5.25 -12.25 -27.44
C PRO A 83 5.97 -13.46 -28.03
N SER A 84 5.50 -14.64 -27.65
CA SER A 84 5.95 -15.87 -28.30
C SER A 84 5.55 -15.89 -29.76
N GLY A 85 6.51 -15.98 -30.70
CA GLY A 85 6.27 -16.18 -32.12
C GLY A 85 5.90 -14.93 -32.94
N GLY A 86 6.25 -13.73 -32.47
CA GLY A 86 6.07 -12.50 -33.24
C GLY A 86 6.96 -12.47 -34.49
N GLU A 87 6.37 -12.52 -35.68
CA GLU A 87 7.10 -12.36 -36.94
C GLU A 87 7.29 -10.88 -37.29
N VAL A 88 8.37 -10.31 -36.79
CA VAL A 88 8.84 -8.97 -37.17
C VAL A 88 9.96 -9.10 -38.21
N ARG A 89 9.86 -8.44 -39.35
CA ARG A 89 10.82 -8.57 -40.44
C ARG A 89 11.24 -7.20 -40.95
N ALA A 90 12.47 -7.13 -41.46
CA ALA A 90 13.04 -5.90 -41.97
C ALA A 90 12.38 -5.38 -43.27
N ASP A 91 11.71 -6.27 -44.03
CA ASP A 91 10.97 -5.94 -45.26
C ASP A 91 9.53 -5.43 -45.00
N HIS A 92 9.10 -5.39 -43.75
CA HIS A 92 7.82 -4.81 -43.35
C HIS A 92 7.88 -3.27 -43.30
N VAL A 93 6.75 -2.63 -43.54
CA VAL A 93 6.64 -1.16 -43.53
C VAL A 93 6.02 -0.72 -42.23
N TYR A 94 6.71 0.14 -41.53
CA TYR A 94 6.29 0.69 -40.21
C TYR A 94 5.06 1.60 -40.36
N ASP A 95 4.09 1.45 -39.48
CA ASP A 95 2.89 2.30 -39.40
C ASP A 95 2.88 3.16 -38.12
N SER A 96 2.98 2.53 -36.96
CA SER A 96 2.96 3.27 -35.69
C SER A 96 3.37 2.40 -34.50
N ILE A 97 3.64 3.05 -33.37
CA ILE A 97 3.70 2.41 -32.03
C ILE A 97 2.62 3.05 -31.15
N THR A 98 1.90 2.22 -30.42
CA THR A 98 0.98 2.65 -29.37
C THR A 98 1.44 2.16 -28.01
N PHE A 99 1.37 3.00 -26.98
CA PHE A 99 1.53 2.61 -25.59
C PHE A 99 0.16 2.28 -25.00
N PHE A 100 0.12 1.34 -24.10
CA PHE A 100 -1.06 1.07 -23.28
C PHE A 100 -0.67 0.72 -21.85
N ALA A 101 -1.51 1.10 -20.90
CA ALA A 101 -1.37 0.75 -19.49
C ALA A 101 -2.75 0.57 -18.87
N ARG A 102 -2.98 -0.58 -18.22
CA ARG A 102 -4.20 -0.82 -17.46
C ARG A 102 -4.15 0.00 -16.19
N HIS A 103 -5.24 0.70 -15.90
CA HIS A 103 -5.38 1.42 -14.64
C HIS A 103 -5.64 0.45 -13.50
N GLY A 104 -4.96 0.63 -12.36
CA GLY A 104 -5.05 -0.26 -11.20
C GLY A 104 -6.28 -0.02 -10.31
N GLY A 105 -7.12 0.97 -10.66
CA GLY A 105 -8.38 1.25 -9.97
C GLY A 105 -8.29 2.31 -8.87
N THR A 106 -7.09 2.69 -8.42
CA THR A 106 -6.92 3.66 -7.33
C THR A 106 -6.27 4.94 -7.85
N VAL A 107 -6.85 6.07 -7.44
CA VAL A 107 -6.31 7.43 -7.66
C VAL A 107 -6.48 8.21 -6.37
N TRP A 108 -5.52 9.05 -6.03
CA TRP A 108 -5.61 9.96 -4.89
C TRP A 108 -4.93 11.30 -5.18
N GLY A 109 -5.32 12.32 -4.44
CA GLY A 109 -4.92 13.72 -4.67
C GLY A 109 -6.00 14.50 -5.38
N ASP A 110 -5.65 15.64 -5.96
CA ASP A 110 -6.62 16.48 -6.66
C ASP A 110 -6.89 15.96 -8.08
N THR A 111 -8.05 15.35 -8.26
CA THR A 111 -8.51 14.78 -9.52
C THR A 111 -9.34 15.74 -10.38
N THR A 112 -9.43 17.01 -10.00
CA THR A 112 -10.20 18.03 -10.73
C THR A 112 -9.46 18.58 -11.94
N TYR A 113 -8.15 18.29 -12.07
CA TYR A 113 -7.32 18.71 -13.19
C TYR A 113 -6.93 17.53 -14.08
N MET A 114 -6.75 17.84 -15.37
CA MET A 114 -6.19 16.86 -16.32
C MET A 114 -4.74 16.54 -15.93
N GLN A 115 -4.37 15.28 -16.07
CA GLN A 115 -3.01 14.81 -15.83
C GLN A 115 -2.29 14.62 -17.15
N GLN A 116 -1.01 14.94 -17.20
CA GLN A 116 -0.15 14.73 -18.35
C GLN A 116 1.01 13.79 -17.99
N ILE A 117 1.28 12.82 -18.86
CA ILE A 117 2.36 11.85 -18.68
C ILE A 117 3.23 11.79 -19.94
N HIS A 118 4.48 11.42 -19.75
CA HIS A 118 5.50 11.31 -20.78
C HIS A 118 6.16 9.94 -20.71
N LEU A 119 6.24 9.24 -21.83
CA LEU A 119 6.91 7.94 -21.93
C LEU A 119 8.30 8.12 -22.53
N TYR A 120 9.33 7.63 -21.85
CA TYR A 120 10.72 7.67 -22.31
C TYR A 120 11.31 6.27 -22.44
N ARG A 121 12.27 6.10 -23.37
CA ARG A 121 13.13 4.92 -23.46
C ARG A 121 14.30 5.08 -22.49
N LEU A 122 14.63 4.02 -21.79
CA LEU A 122 15.81 3.98 -20.92
C LEU A 122 17.11 3.81 -21.73
N ARG A 123 18.19 4.43 -21.25
CA ARG A 123 19.53 4.28 -21.83
C ARG A 123 20.29 3.09 -21.26
N GLU A 124 19.89 2.67 -20.05
CA GLU A 124 20.50 1.58 -19.30
C GLU A 124 19.40 0.64 -18.83
N LEU A 125 19.76 -0.63 -18.65
CA LEU A 125 18.87 -1.59 -18.04
C LEU A 125 18.70 -1.23 -16.55
N PRO A 126 17.46 -1.22 -16.02
CA PRO A 126 17.26 -1.05 -14.58
C PRO A 126 18.09 -2.05 -13.77
N PRO A 127 18.58 -1.67 -12.59
CA PRO A 127 19.25 -2.61 -11.71
C PRO A 127 18.28 -3.72 -11.30
N SER A 128 18.79 -4.93 -11.10
CA SER A 128 17.98 -6.02 -10.56
C SER A 128 17.70 -5.81 -9.07
N ALA A 129 16.58 -6.35 -8.59
CA ALA A 129 16.18 -6.26 -7.18
C ALA A 129 17.31 -6.67 -6.20
N PRO A 130 17.40 -6.04 -5.01
CA PRO A 130 16.53 -4.99 -4.49
C PRO A 130 16.86 -3.59 -5.01
N VAL A 131 15.84 -2.83 -5.38
CA VAL A 131 15.97 -1.42 -5.80
C VAL A 131 15.19 -0.54 -4.83
N PHE A 132 15.71 0.63 -4.52
CA PHE A 132 15.13 1.53 -3.52
C PHE A 132 14.36 2.67 -4.17
N ASN A 133 13.45 3.27 -3.37
CA ASN A 133 12.52 4.32 -3.79
C ASN A 133 13.18 5.59 -4.36
N ASN A 134 14.44 5.86 -4.04
CA ASN A 134 15.19 7.00 -4.55
C ASN A 134 16.06 6.67 -5.77
N ALA A 135 15.99 5.44 -6.28
CA ALA A 135 16.74 5.04 -7.47
C ALA A 135 16.16 5.69 -8.74
N THR A 136 17.05 6.02 -9.66
CA THR A 136 16.70 6.53 -10.99
C THR A 136 17.56 5.83 -12.04
N VAL A 137 17.04 5.72 -13.27
CA VAL A 137 17.76 5.18 -14.42
C VAL A 137 17.78 6.24 -15.51
N PRO A 138 18.93 6.50 -16.15
CA PRO A 138 19.04 7.44 -17.25
C PRO A 138 18.09 7.07 -18.42
N HIS A 139 17.44 8.07 -18.97
CA HIS A 139 16.53 7.91 -20.11
C HIS A 139 16.92 8.85 -21.27
N GLU A 140 16.33 8.65 -22.43
CA GLU A 140 16.49 9.57 -23.57
C GLU A 140 15.92 10.95 -23.23
N ALA A 141 16.48 12.00 -23.84
CA ALA A 141 16.10 13.37 -23.55
C ALA A 141 14.67 13.69 -24.06
N GLU A 142 14.32 13.12 -25.21
CA GLU A 142 13.00 13.33 -25.82
C GLU A 142 12.05 12.19 -25.47
N PRO A 143 10.81 12.48 -25.07
CA PRO A 143 9.82 11.45 -24.85
C PRO A 143 9.41 10.77 -26.16
N LEU A 144 9.18 9.47 -26.12
CA LEU A 144 8.58 8.71 -27.22
C LEU A 144 7.16 9.19 -27.54
N GLY A 145 6.47 9.72 -26.53
CA GLY A 145 5.15 10.30 -26.64
C GLY A 145 4.65 10.86 -25.31
N SER A 146 3.64 11.72 -25.41
CA SER A 146 2.97 12.34 -24.27
C SER A 146 1.47 12.13 -24.36
N PHE A 147 0.81 12.04 -23.21
CA PHE A 147 -0.62 11.80 -23.14
C PHE A 147 -1.26 12.57 -22.00
N THR A 148 -2.44 13.11 -22.25
CA THR A 148 -3.24 13.85 -21.27
C THR A 148 -4.56 13.12 -21.05
N PHE A 149 -4.96 12.96 -19.77
CA PHE A 149 -6.19 12.26 -19.40
C PHE A 149 -6.82 12.83 -18.13
N TRP A 150 -8.11 12.54 -17.94
CA TRP A 150 -8.84 12.86 -16.72
C TRP A 150 -8.69 11.73 -15.71
N PRO A 151 -8.19 12.00 -14.48
CA PRO A 151 -7.96 10.98 -13.48
C PRO A 151 -9.18 10.65 -12.61
N GLY A 152 -10.23 11.48 -12.66
CA GLY A 152 -11.39 11.39 -11.76
C GLY A 152 -12.16 10.08 -11.85
N ALA A 153 -12.81 9.69 -10.78
CA ALA A 153 -13.63 8.48 -10.68
C ALA A 153 -14.66 8.40 -11.82
N GLY A 154 -14.68 7.28 -12.54
CA GLY A 154 -15.54 7.05 -13.70
C GLY A 154 -15.13 7.78 -14.98
N ARG A 155 -14.05 8.57 -14.96
CA ARG A 155 -13.50 9.26 -16.13
C ARG A 155 -12.17 8.66 -16.62
N VAL A 156 -11.42 8.01 -15.72
CA VAL A 156 -10.19 7.30 -16.11
C VAL A 156 -10.57 6.13 -17.01
N PRO A 157 -10.03 6.07 -18.23
CA PRO A 157 -10.22 4.87 -19.05
C PRO A 157 -9.62 3.66 -18.33
N PRO A 158 -10.26 2.48 -18.34
CA PRO A 158 -9.71 1.27 -17.74
C PRO A 158 -8.35 0.88 -18.31
N VAL A 159 -8.07 1.32 -19.54
CA VAL A 159 -6.77 1.20 -20.21
C VAL A 159 -6.42 2.54 -20.82
N LEU A 160 -5.35 3.18 -20.33
CA LEU A 160 -4.74 4.32 -20.99
C LEU A 160 -4.12 3.82 -22.29
N ARG A 161 -4.49 4.42 -23.43
CA ARG A 161 -3.94 4.02 -24.73
C ARG A 161 -3.70 5.25 -25.58
N PHE A 162 -2.48 5.39 -26.10
CA PHE A 162 -2.13 6.51 -26.96
C PHE A 162 -1.02 6.16 -27.96
N ARG A 163 -1.03 6.84 -29.10
CA ARG A 163 0.02 6.73 -30.10
C ARG A 163 1.26 7.47 -29.62
N LEU A 164 2.43 6.88 -29.86
CA LEU A 164 3.73 7.49 -29.58
C LEU A 164 4.16 8.33 -30.77
N ASN A 165 4.04 9.64 -30.65
CA ASN A 165 4.24 10.56 -31.78
C ASN A 165 5.71 10.73 -32.18
N ASN A 166 6.65 10.44 -31.27
CA ASN A 166 8.10 10.58 -31.52
C ASN A 166 8.80 9.22 -31.60
N ALA A 167 8.06 8.11 -31.75
CA ALA A 167 8.61 6.77 -31.77
C ALA A 167 8.87 6.16 -33.15
N ASP A 168 8.78 6.95 -34.22
CA ASP A 168 8.96 6.46 -35.58
C ASP A 168 10.35 5.86 -35.84
N ALA A 169 11.40 6.46 -35.27
CA ALA A 169 12.75 5.94 -35.39
C ALA A 169 12.84 4.58 -34.67
N LEU A 170 12.34 4.48 -33.43
CA LEU A 170 12.30 3.24 -32.65
C LEU A 170 11.54 2.14 -33.41
N GLY A 171 10.37 2.46 -33.97
CA GLY A 171 9.57 1.49 -34.71
C GLY A 171 10.27 0.91 -35.94
N ARG A 172 10.96 1.75 -36.72
CA ARG A 172 11.78 1.29 -37.85
C ARG A 172 13.00 0.48 -37.39
N GLU A 173 13.65 0.87 -36.29
CA GLU A 173 14.75 0.10 -35.68
C GLU A 173 14.25 -1.28 -35.22
N MET A 174 13.06 -1.39 -34.61
CA MET A 174 12.46 -2.65 -34.18
C MET A 174 12.20 -3.58 -35.38
N LEU A 175 11.66 -3.07 -36.51
CA LEU A 175 11.49 -3.84 -37.73
C LEU A 175 12.84 -4.30 -38.30
N ALA A 176 13.82 -3.40 -38.35
CA ALA A 176 15.15 -3.71 -38.89
C ALA A 176 15.89 -4.77 -38.05
N ALA A 177 15.73 -4.77 -36.71
CA ALA A 177 16.29 -5.77 -35.82
C ALA A 177 15.69 -7.18 -36.01
N GLY A 178 14.45 -7.23 -36.51
CA GLY A 178 13.79 -8.47 -36.93
C GLY A 178 13.50 -9.46 -35.78
N SER A 179 12.94 -10.61 -36.14
CA SER A 179 12.49 -11.63 -35.16
C SER A 179 13.61 -12.21 -34.30
N SER A 180 14.86 -12.14 -34.74
CA SER A 180 16.01 -12.65 -33.98
C SER A 180 16.26 -11.87 -32.67
N VAL A 181 15.81 -10.61 -32.61
CA VAL A 181 15.86 -9.75 -31.42
C VAL A 181 14.46 -9.62 -30.83
N MET A 182 13.47 -9.31 -31.67
CA MET A 182 12.08 -9.03 -31.24
C MET A 182 11.33 -10.27 -30.72
N GLY A 183 11.84 -11.48 -30.97
CA GLY A 183 11.26 -12.75 -30.49
C GLY A 183 12.06 -13.42 -29.35
N ASP A 184 13.15 -12.81 -28.89
CA ASP A 184 14.02 -13.30 -27.84
C ASP A 184 13.99 -12.35 -26.63
N ALA A 185 13.47 -12.78 -25.50
CA ALA A 185 13.27 -11.93 -24.33
C ALA A 185 14.57 -11.29 -23.82
N ALA A 186 15.68 -12.02 -23.79
CA ALA A 186 16.95 -11.51 -23.29
C ALA A 186 17.54 -10.48 -24.26
N LYS A 187 17.54 -10.77 -25.55
CA LYS A 187 18.03 -9.82 -26.57
C LYS A 187 17.15 -8.59 -26.67
N PHE A 188 15.83 -8.77 -26.57
CA PHE A 188 14.88 -7.65 -26.59
C PHE A 188 15.09 -6.73 -25.37
N ARG A 189 15.30 -7.30 -24.18
CA ARG A 189 15.60 -6.53 -22.97
C ARG A 189 16.91 -5.73 -23.13
N GLU A 190 17.95 -6.34 -23.66
CA GLU A 190 19.22 -5.66 -23.96
C GLU A 190 19.09 -4.60 -25.06
N TYR A 191 18.19 -4.79 -26.00
CA TYR A 191 17.90 -3.84 -27.06
C TYR A 191 17.11 -2.63 -26.58
N LEU A 192 15.96 -2.85 -25.92
CA LEU A 192 15.05 -1.77 -25.49
C LEU A 192 15.55 -1.10 -24.20
N LYS A 193 16.22 -1.84 -23.31
CA LYS A 193 16.64 -1.50 -21.95
C LYS A 193 15.46 -1.33 -20.99
N GLY A 194 14.34 -0.85 -21.42
CA GLY A 194 13.13 -0.58 -20.66
C GLY A 194 12.54 0.78 -20.94
N LEU A 195 11.49 1.08 -20.19
CA LEU A 195 10.72 2.31 -20.33
C LEU A 195 10.52 2.94 -18.94
N VAL A 196 10.32 4.25 -18.93
CA VAL A 196 9.89 5.02 -17.76
C VAL A 196 8.71 5.91 -18.16
N VAL A 197 7.70 5.98 -17.30
CA VAL A 197 6.59 6.93 -17.42
C VAL A 197 6.78 8.01 -16.37
N MET A 198 6.85 9.24 -16.81
CA MET A 198 7.04 10.40 -15.93
C MET A 198 5.79 11.27 -15.91
N ALA A 199 5.44 11.75 -14.75
CA ALA A 199 4.40 12.74 -14.56
C ALA A 199 4.92 14.13 -14.93
N ASP A 200 4.07 14.94 -15.58
CA ASP A 200 4.35 16.36 -15.76
C ASP A 200 4.35 17.08 -14.40
N PRO A 201 5.19 18.10 -14.18
CA PRO A 201 5.19 18.87 -12.93
C PRO A 201 3.85 19.51 -12.54
N SER A 202 2.96 19.72 -13.50
CA SER A 202 1.60 20.25 -13.29
C SER A 202 0.61 19.21 -12.75
N ASN A 203 0.98 17.94 -12.69
CA ASN A 203 0.11 16.88 -12.19
C ASN A 203 -0.20 17.07 -10.70
N THR A 204 -1.41 16.67 -10.31
CA THR A 204 -1.98 16.91 -8.99
C THR A 204 -2.48 15.63 -8.30
N CYS A 205 -2.36 14.49 -8.96
CA CYS A 205 -2.76 13.21 -8.39
C CYS A 205 -1.79 12.08 -8.75
N ILE A 206 -1.84 11.01 -7.98
CA ILE A 206 -1.13 9.75 -8.25
C ILE A 206 -2.17 8.69 -8.62
N SER A 207 -1.89 7.95 -9.69
CA SER A 207 -2.69 6.82 -10.17
C SER A 207 -1.92 5.52 -10.04
N THR A 208 -2.64 4.42 -9.82
CA THR A 208 -2.08 3.07 -9.89
C THR A 208 -2.16 2.51 -11.29
N LEU A 209 -1.09 1.83 -11.72
CA LEU A 209 -1.04 1.06 -12.96
C LEU A 209 -0.82 -0.41 -12.65
N ASP A 210 -1.48 -1.29 -13.38
CA ASP A 210 -1.38 -2.74 -13.22
C ASP A 210 -0.28 -3.31 -14.12
N PRO A 211 0.88 -3.74 -13.57
CA PRO A 211 1.97 -4.33 -14.34
C PRO A 211 1.82 -5.83 -14.56
N SER A 212 0.72 -6.45 -14.14
CA SER A 212 0.48 -7.89 -14.34
C SER A 212 0.54 -8.29 -15.80
N ALA A 213 0.52 -9.57 -16.10
CA ALA A 213 0.69 -10.10 -17.45
C ALA A 213 -0.21 -9.40 -18.49
N GLY A 214 0.42 -8.67 -19.40
CA GLY A 214 -0.27 -7.89 -20.43
C GLY A 214 -0.97 -6.62 -19.93
N GLY A 215 -0.70 -6.19 -18.69
CA GLY A 215 -1.31 -4.97 -18.13
C GLY A 215 -0.76 -3.68 -18.74
N MET A 216 0.52 -3.67 -19.09
CA MET A 216 1.19 -2.52 -19.70
C MET A 216 2.07 -2.95 -20.87
N GLY A 217 2.30 -2.07 -21.81
CA GLY A 217 3.21 -2.37 -22.91
C GLY A 217 3.13 -1.40 -24.08
N ILE A 218 3.84 -1.78 -25.13
CA ILE A 218 3.78 -1.11 -26.43
C ILE A 218 3.29 -2.10 -27.49
N THR A 219 2.54 -1.60 -28.46
CA THR A 219 2.14 -2.37 -29.65
C THR A 219 2.77 -1.73 -30.89
N LEU A 220 3.60 -2.48 -31.58
CA LEU A 220 4.16 -2.12 -32.87
C LEU A 220 3.16 -2.50 -33.96
N HIS A 221 2.84 -1.57 -34.83
CA HIS A 221 1.94 -1.75 -36.00
C HIS A 221 2.74 -1.59 -37.29
N TRP A 222 2.50 -2.48 -38.25
CA TRP A 222 3.13 -2.47 -39.58
C TRP A 222 2.23 -3.15 -40.60
N HIS A 223 2.59 -3.08 -41.83
CA HIS A 223 2.00 -3.87 -42.89
C HIS A 223 3.07 -4.60 -43.70
N ASP A 224 2.70 -5.76 -44.26
CA ASP A 224 3.58 -6.53 -45.15
C ASP A 224 3.60 -5.95 -46.55
N GLY A 225 4.46 -6.49 -47.42
CA GLY A 225 4.57 -6.04 -48.84
C GLY A 225 3.29 -6.20 -49.64
N GLY A 226 2.32 -6.96 -49.20
CA GLY A 226 0.98 -7.10 -49.78
C GLY A 226 -0.06 -6.12 -49.23
N GLY A 227 0.33 -5.24 -48.26
CA GLY A 227 -0.55 -4.25 -47.67
C GLY A 227 -1.38 -4.83 -46.49
N THR A 228 -1.12 -6.04 -46.04
CA THR A 228 -1.85 -6.63 -44.89
C THR A 228 -1.35 -6.05 -43.59
N ALA A 229 -2.26 -5.40 -42.81
CA ALA A 229 -1.94 -4.86 -41.53
C ALA A 229 -1.62 -5.96 -40.47
N ARG A 230 -0.58 -5.73 -39.72
CA ARG A 230 -0.05 -6.62 -38.65
C ARG A 230 0.25 -5.83 -37.40
N SER A 231 0.28 -6.52 -36.26
CA SER A 231 0.73 -5.90 -35.02
C SER A 231 1.32 -6.92 -34.06
N CYS A 232 2.15 -6.45 -33.14
CA CYS A 232 2.83 -7.24 -32.14
C CYS A 232 2.92 -6.44 -30.85
N SER A 233 2.54 -7.02 -29.72
CA SER A 233 2.58 -6.35 -28.42
C SER A 233 3.72 -6.88 -27.57
N PHE A 234 4.51 -5.97 -27.03
CA PHE A 234 5.56 -6.19 -26.05
C PHE A 234 5.00 -5.76 -24.70
N VAL A 235 5.01 -6.64 -23.72
CA VAL A 235 4.18 -6.48 -22.52
C VAL A 235 4.94 -6.73 -21.23
N THR A 236 4.42 -6.17 -20.13
CA THR A 236 4.86 -6.51 -18.76
C THR A 236 4.31 -7.86 -18.31
N GLY A 237 4.86 -8.40 -17.22
CA GLY A 237 4.32 -9.54 -16.49
C GLY A 237 5.04 -10.86 -16.73
N ALA A 238 6.10 -10.89 -17.53
CA ALA A 238 7.00 -12.03 -17.57
C ALA A 238 7.82 -12.12 -16.27
N ALA A 239 8.00 -13.32 -15.73
CA ALA A 239 8.69 -13.54 -14.47
C ALA A 239 10.15 -13.05 -14.51
N GLU A 240 10.80 -13.17 -15.66
CA GLU A 240 12.18 -12.71 -15.88
C GLU A 240 12.33 -11.18 -15.93
N ASP A 241 11.23 -10.42 -16.11
CA ASP A 241 11.23 -8.96 -16.12
C ASP A 241 10.93 -8.37 -14.73
N ALA A 242 10.27 -9.11 -13.85
CA ALA A 242 9.91 -8.66 -12.51
C ALA A 242 11.09 -8.07 -11.71
N PRO A 243 12.32 -8.64 -11.75
CA PRO A 243 13.46 -8.06 -11.03
C PRO A 243 13.91 -6.68 -11.51
N TYR A 244 13.55 -6.30 -12.73
CA TYR A 244 13.92 -5.00 -13.36
C TYR A 244 12.79 -3.98 -13.30
N MET A 245 11.73 -4.28 -12.56
CA MET A 245 10.60 -3.39 -12.36
C MET A 245 10.66 -2.77 -10.97
N PHE A 246 10.59 -1.45 -10.89
CA PHE A 246 10.58 -0.73 -9.63
C PHE A 246 9.89 0.63 -9.75
N MET A 247 9.70 1.30 -8.62
CA MET A 247 9.23 2.68 -8.57
C MET A 247 10.25 3.57 -7.89
N SER A 248 10.48 4.75 -8.48
CA SER A 248 11.03 5.87 -7.74
C SER A 248 9.85 6.60 -7.06
N THR A 249 9.90 6.72 -5.74
CA THR A 249 8.95 7.53 -4.96
C THR A 249 9.72 8.48 -4.08
N VAL A 250 9.65 9.75 -4.42
CA VAL A 250 10.36 10.81 -3.71
C VAL A 250 9.33 11.75 -3.10
N ASN A 251 9.45 12.00 -1.81
CA ASN A 251 8.64 12.99 -1.12
C ASN A 251 9.55 14.13 -0.66
N ASP A 252 9.26 15.34 -1.11
CA ASP A 252 9.88 16.59 -0.65
C ASP A 252 8.94 17.30 0.32
N PRO A 253 9.25 17.33 1.63
CA PRO A 253 8.42 17.98 2.63
C PRO A 253 8.66 19.51 2.75
N ALA A 254 9.43 20.11 1.85
CA ALA A 254 9.72 21.55 1.90
C ALA A 254 8.44 22.38 1.99
N GLY A 255 8.43 23.35 2.92
CA GLY A 255 7.28 24.20 3.17
C GLY A 255 6.18 23.59 4.04
N THR A 256 6.31 22.36 4.47
CA THR A 256 5.38 21.70 5.41
C THR A 256 5.96 21.62 6.81
N LEU A 257 5.12 21.21 7.75
CA LEU A 257 5.51 20.95 9.14
C LEU A 257 6.51 19.78 9.26
N TYR A 258 6.53 18.88 8.28
CA TYR A 258 7.42 17.72 8.23
C TYR A 258 8.80 18.03 7.65
N SER A 259 9.03 19.26 7.17
CA SER A 259 10.34 19.69 6.66
C SER A 259 11.47 19.58 7.70
N VAL A 260 11.13 19.72 9.00
CA VAL A 260 12.10 19.52 10.09
C VAL A 260 12.54 18.08 10.25
N LEU A 261 11.76 17.09 9.82
CA LEU A 261 12.11 15.67 9.95
C LEU A 261 13.29 15.27 9.05
N GLN A 262 13.50 15.94 7.93
CA GLN A 262 14.68 15.70 7.07
C GLN A 262 16.01 16.08 7.74
N GLN A 263 15.96 16.99 8.71
CA GLN A 263 17.16 17.44 9.42
C GLN A 263 17.46 16.61 10.68
N GLN A 264 16.54 15.73 11.09
CA GLN A 264 16.59 15.00 12.35
C GLN A 264 17.02 13.54 12.24
N THR A 265 17.42 13.06 11.06
CA THR A 265 17.83 11.65 10.86
C THR A 265 19.01 11.24 11.74
N ASP A 266 19.74 12.17 12.37
CA ASP A 266 21.01 11.85 13.00
C ASP A 266 21.08 12.01 14.51
N ALA A 267 20.08 12.27 15.29
CA ALA A 267 20.32 12.24 16.75
C ALA A 267 19.63 13.31 17.61
N LEU A 268 18.33 13.43 17.57
CA LEU A 268 17.71 14.05 18.75
C LEU A 268 17.32 12.97 19.74
N PRO A 269 17.63 13.14 21.04
CA PRO A 269 17.07 12.29 22.08
C PRO A 269 15.54 12.31 21.95
N PHE A 270 14.91 11.14 22.04
CA PHE A 270 13.47 10.97 21.87
C PHE A 270 12.61 11.99 22.62
N ALA A 271 12.99 12.34 23.85
CA ALA A 271 12.28 13.31 24.68
C ALA A 271 12.20 14.71 24.05
N ASP A 272 13.20 15.13 23.28
CA ASP A 272 13.25 16.43 22.64
C ASP A 272 12.54 16.39 21.26
N ALA A 273 12.62 15.29 20.56
CA ALA A 273 11.90 15.07 19.30
C ALA A 273 10.38 14.96 19.55
N ALA A 274 9.95 14.27 20.60
CA ALA A 274 8.53 14.17 20.98
C ALA A 274 7.92 15.53 21.33
N ARG A 275 8.69 16.48 21.83
CA ARG A 275 8.24 17.84 22.14
C ARG A 275 8.20 18.77 20.93
N GLN A 276 9.01 18.50 19.90
CA GLN A 276 9.13 19.34 18.70
C GLN A 276 8.39 18.78 17.50
N GLY A 277 8.09 17.48 17.47
CA GLY A 277 7.69 16.73 16.29
C GLY A 277 6.20 16.67 16.00
N TYR A 278 5.36 17.34 16.78
CA TYR A 278 3.92 17.36 16.54
C TYR A 278 3.42 18.78 16.40
N PRO A 279 3.24 19.26 15.19
CA PRO A 279 2.31 20.33 14.97
C PRO A 279 0.90 19.77 15.26
N ASP A 280 0.25 20.29 16.28
CA ASP A 280 -1.12 19.93 16.69
C ASP A 280 -1.36 18.47 17.17
N GLY A 281 -0.31 17.76 17.59
CA GLY A 281 -0.45 16.41 18.15
C GLY A 281 -0.75 15.31 17.10
N GLN A 282 -0.57 15.59 15.81
CA GLN A 282 -0.90 14.64 14.74
C GLN A 282 0.32 13.87 14.24
N ALA A 283 0.27 12.55 14.30
CA ALA A 283 1.25 11.67 13.68
C ALA A 283 0.76 11.17 12.32
N VAL A 284 1.70 10.93 11.40
CA VAL A 284 1.40 10.53 10.03
C VAL A 284 2.08 9.21 9.69
N VAL A 285 1.30 8.29 9.14
CA VAL A 285 1.81 7.14 8.38
C VAL A 285 1.54 7.40 6.91
N TYR A 286 2.57 7.35 6.08
CA TYR A 286 2.44 7.51 4.64
C TYR A 286 3.38 6.55 3.90
N GLY A 287 2.81 5.48 3.34
CA GLY A 287 3.58 4.43 2.68
C GLY A 287 4.45 4.96 1.54
N THR A 288 3.86 5.65 0.58
CA THR A 288 4.53 6.19 -0.60
C THR A 288 5.57 7.26 -0.22
N GLY A 289 5.30 8.08 0.80
CA GLY A 289 6.21 9.11 1.30
C GLY A 289 7.29 8.60 2.26
N GLY A 290 7.19 7.35 2.72
CA GLY A 290 8.14 6.74 3.65
C GLY A 290 7.96 7.17 5.10
N TYR A 291 6.81 7.72 5.48
CA TYR A 291 6.54 8.11 6.87
C TYR A 291 6.00 6.96 7.69
N MET A 292 6.52 6.84 8.91
CA MET A 292 6.12 5.85 9.92
C MET A 292 5.88 6.57 11.25
N VAL A 293 5.19 5.92 12.16
CA VAL A 293 5.02 6.42 13.53
C VAL A 293 5.82 5.57 14.49
N ARG A 294 6.73 6.20 15.22
CA ARG A 294 7.44 5.60 16.34
C ARG A 294 6.58 5.73 17.58
N MET A 295 6.40 4.65 18.31
CA MET A 295 5.71 4.57 19.59
C MET A 295 6.64 3.97 20.64
N GLU A 296 6.60 4.46 21.86
CA GLU A 296 7.36 3.89 22.98
C GLU A 296 6.44 3.12 23.89
N LEU A 297 6.77 1.85 24.09
CA LEU A 297 6.03 1.00 25.02
C LEU A 297 6.50 1.30 26.46
N PRO A 298 5.59 1.31 27.43
CA PRO A 298 5.94 1.52 28.83
C PRO A 298 6.78 0.34 29.37
N ASP A 299 7.66 0.64 30.32
CA ASP A 299 8.46 -0.40 30.99
C ASP A 299 7.58 -1.39 31.78
N ALA A 300 6.46 -0.92 32.32
CA ALA A 300 5.45 -1.71 32.99
C ALA A 300 4.08 -1.50 32.34
N LEU A 301 3.30 -2.57 32.23
CA LEU A 301 1.94 -2.45 31.67
C LEU A 301 1.04 -1.58 32.56
N PRO A 302 0.19 -0.74 31.96
CA PRO A 302 -0.82 0.02 32.69
C PRO A 302 -1.67 -0.89 33.59
N GLY A 303 -1.72 -0.56 34.87
CA GLY A 303 -2.46 -1.38 35.85
C GLY A 303 -1.77 -2.68 36.28
N GLN A 304 -0.49 -2.85 35.95
CA GLN A 304 0.27 -4.01 36.37
C GLN A 304 0.46 -4.03 37.89
N THR A 305 0.12 -5.15 38.52
CA THR A 305 0.39 -5.46 39.92
C THR A 305 1.03 -6.84 40.04
N GLU A 306 1.72 -7.10 41.13
CA GLU A 306 2.37 -8.39 41.35
C GLU A 306 1.35 -9.54 41.28
N GLY A 307 1.70 -10.61 40.56
CA GLY A 307 0.84 -11.78 40.36
C GLY A 307 -0.25 -11.65 39.31
N ARG A 308 -0.43 -10.48 38.67
CA ARG A 308 -1.41 -10.29 37.59
C ARG A 308 -0.82 -10.62 36.24
N THR A 309 -1.53 -11.42 35.45
CA THR A 309 -1.16 -11.72 34.04
C THR A 309 -2.19 -11.09 33.10
N PRO A 310 -1.76 -10.38 32.05
CA PRO A 310 -2.71 -9.82 31.11
C PRO A 310 -3.35 -10.92 30.26
N ALA A 311 -4.65 -10.80 30.04
CA ALA A 311 -5.39 -11.63 29.09
C ALA A 311 -5.13 -11.20 27.66
N LYS A 312 -5.02 -9.86 27.45
CA LYS A 312 -4.77 -9.26 26.14
C LYS A 312 -4.04 -7.93 26.31
N VAL A 313 -3.11 -7.65 25.40
CA VAL A 313 -2.44 -6.36 25.26
C VAL A 313 -2.59 -5.91 23.81
N GLU A 314 -3.20 -4.77 23.59
CA GLU A 314 -3.41 -4.22 22.26
C GLU A 314 -2.98 -2.76 22.17
N ILE A 315 -2.46 -2.39 21.00
CA ILE A 315 -2.26 -0.98 20.65
C ILE A 315 -3.42 -0.58 19.75
N ARG A 316 -4.00 0.57 20.03
CA ARG A 316 -5.12 1.12 19.30
C ARG A 316 -4.83 2.57 18.95
N TRP A 317 -5.21 3.00 17.76
CA TRP A 317 -5.14 4.40 17.36
C TRP A 317 -6.30 4.81 16.47
N HIS A 318 -6.74 6.04 16.69
CA HIS A 318 -7.76 6.71 15.90
C HIS A 318 -7.09 7.44 14.75
N VAL A 319 -7.66 7.32 13.57
CA VAL A 319 -7.11 7.89 12.35
C VAL A 319 -8.20 8.51 11.50
N ARG A 320 -7.79 9.46 10.67
CA ARG A 320 -8.63 10.02 9.62
C ARG A 320 -7.90 10.01 8.27
N GLN A 321 -8.68 10.10 7.21
CA GLN A 321 -8.17 10.36 5.88
C GLN A 321 -7.82 11.83 5.73
N PRO A 322 -6.66 12.18 5.18
CA PRO A 322 -6.39 13.55 4.73
C PRO A 322 -7.33 13.95 3.59
N GLY A 323 -7.52 15.24 3.42
CA GLY A 323 -8.38 15.79 2.36
C GLY A 323 -9.76 16.21 2.83
N TRP A 324 -10.11 15.98 4.11
CA TRP A 324 -11.29 16.54 4.73
C TRP A 324 -10.95 17.87 5.40
N TYR A 325 -11.82 18.86 5.27
CA TYR A 325 -11.73 20.12 5.98
C TYR A 325 -13.09 20.49 6.56
N THR A 326 -13.03 21.26 7.62
CA THR A 326 -14.21 21.78 8.30
C THR A 326 -14.42 23.20 7.84
N THR A 327 -15.55 23.50 7.24
CA THR A 327 -15.90 24.90 6.95
C THR A 327 -16.24 25.58 8.27
N PRO A 328 -15.50 26.62 8.69
CA PRO A 328 -15.84 27.34 9.91
C PRO A 328 -17.23 27.97 9.76
N PRO A 329 -18.03 27.99 10.83
CA PRO A 329 -19.34 28.66 10.80
C PRO A 329 -19.13 30.14 10.42
N VAL A 330 -19.95 30.64 9.51
CA VAL A 330 -19.95 32.07 9.14
C VAL A 330 -20.47 32.87 10.33
N GLU A 331 -19.70 33.86 10.79
CA GLU A 331 -20.10 34.74 11.89
C GLU A 331 -21.48 35.35 11.59
N GLY A 332 -22.52 34.97 12.35
CA GLY A 332 -23.86 35.52 12.28
C GLY A 332 -24.95 34.62 11.73
N GLU A 333 -24.65 33.37 11.34
CA GLU A 333 -25.65 32.36 11.05
C GLU A 333 -25.86 31.48 12.30
N GLU A 334 -27.14 31.21 12.63
CA GLU A 334 -27.53 30.29 13.70
C GLU A 334 -26.85 28.93 13.44
N GLU A 335 -26.36 28.25 14.47
CA GLU A 335 -25.58 27.02 14.47
C GLU A 335 -25.95 26.07 13.31
N GLU A 336 -25.54 26.38 12.08
CA GLU A 336 -25.58 25.41 10.99
C GLU A 336 -24.56 24.32 11.29
N GLU A 337 -24.99 23.09 11.11
CA GLU A 337 -24.14 21.90 11.21
C GLU A 337 -22.80 22.18 10.48
N VAL A 338 -21.71 22.06 11.20
CA VAL A 338 -20.36 22.15 10.64
C VAL A 338 -20.28 21.21 9.46
N LYS A 339 -20.32 21.73 8.25
CA LYS A 339 -20.21 20.93 7.03
C LYS A 339 -18.76 20.61 6.79
N GLU A 340 -18.44 19.36 6.89
CA GLU A 340 -17.16 18.85 6.42
C GLU A 340 -17.25 18.56 4.93
N GLU A 341 -16.42 19.26 4.16
CA GLU A 341 -16.33 19.08 2.71
C GLU A 341 -15.00 18.43 2.32
N MET A 342 -15.06 17.55 1.35
CA MET A 342 -13.88 16.89 0.81
C MET A 342 -13.23 17.77 -0.26
N THR A 343 -12.00 18.22 -0.03
CA THR A 343 -11.26 19.09 -0.96
C THR A 343 -10.69 18.33 -2.15
N ASN A 344 -10.31 17.06 -1.94
CA ASN A 344 -9.60 16.22 -2.90
C ASN A 344 -10.16 14.80 -2.90
N THR A 345 -9.77 13.99 -3.90
CA THR A 345 -10.01 12.55 -3.83
C THR A 345 -9.25 12.00 -2.62
N PRO A 346 -9.95 11.36 -1.66
CA PRO A 346 -9.33 10.94 -0.41
C PRO A 346 -8.18 9.97 -0.66
N TYR A 347 -7.13 10.11 0.13
CA TYR A 347 -6.09 9.07 0.20
C TYR A 347 -6.71 7.83 0.83
N PRO A 348 -6.63 6.66 0.17
CA PRO A 348 -7.14 5.44 0.79
C PRO A 348 -6.37 5.16 2.08
N LEU A 349 -7.12 4.86 3.14
CA LEU A 349 -6.51 4.35 4.37
C LEU A 349 -5.80 3.02 4.06
N PRO A 350 -4.61 2.76 4.62
CA PRO A 350 -3.94 1.49 4.41
C PRO A 350 -4.81 0.33 4.91
N ALA A 351 -4.84 -0.77 4.19
CA ALA A 351 -5.58 -1.96 4.62
C ALA A 351 -5.02 -2.53 5.92
N ALA A 352 -3.72 -2.40 6.12
CA ALA A 352 -3.02 -2.80 7.33
C ALA A 352 -1.85 -1.86 7.63
N VAL A 353 -1.50 -1.77 8.91
CA VAL A 353 -0.31 -1.09 9.41
C VAL A 353 0.50 -2.08 10.20
N ARG A 354 1.72 -2.38 9.75
CA ARG A 354 2.60 -3.37 10.37
C ARG A 354 3.45 -2.74 11.46
N LEU A 355 3.63 -3.48 12.54
CA LEU A 355 4.51 -3.12 13.62
C LEU A 355 5.90 -3.73 13.41
N TYR A 356 6.93 -2.92 13.65
CA TYR A 356 8.32 -3.32 13.55
C TYR A 356 9.08 -2.93 14.82
N GLU A 357 10.02 -3.75 15.23
CA GLU A 357 11.02 -3.36 16.22
C GLU A 357 11.94 -2.28 15.62
N THR A 358 12.41 -1.38 16.48
CA THR A 358 13.35 -0.33 16.10
C THR A 358 14.44 -0.14 17.17
N ASP A 359 15.46 0.62 16.81
CA ASP A 359 16.51 1.08 17.72
C ASP A 359 16.42 2.59 17.98
N GLY A 360 17.44 3.12 18.64
CA GLY A 360 17.55 4.56 18.91
C GLY A 360 17.61 5.43 17.65
N ASP A 361 18.08 4.85 16.53
CA ASP A 361 18.24 5.55 15.24
C ASP A 361 17.01 5.39 14.33
N ASN A 362 15.89 4.90 14.82
CA ASN A 362 14.64 4.65 14.06
C ASN A 362 14.80 3.66 12.89
N ARG A 363 15.79 2.76 12.96
CA ARG A 363 15.97 1.74 11.91
C ARG A 363 14.93 0.65 12.06
N VAL A 364 14.28 0.33 10.93
CA VAL A 364 13.36 -0.81 10.84
C VAL A 364 14.15 -2.10 11.01
N LYS A 365 13.80 -2.87 12.04
CA LYS A 365 14.36 -4.21 12.31
C LYS A 365 13.37 -5.30 11.91
N ALA A 366 13.20 -6.29 12.75
CA ALA A 366 12.23 -7.36 12.53
C ALA A 366 10.79 -6.85 12.68
N ALA A 367 9.86 -7.46 11.95
CA ALA A 367 8.44 -7.30 12.23
C ALA A 367 8.12 -7.89 13.61
N VAL A 368 7.26 -7.23 14.35
CA VAL A 368 6.62 -7.82 15.54
C VAL A 368 5.81 -9.03 15.09
N THR A 369 5.92 -10.14 15.81
CA THR A 369 5.23 -11.38 15.46
C THR A 369 4.29 -11.85 16.56
N ASP A 370 3.23 -12.54 16.13
CA ASP A 370 2.31 -13.28 17.00
C ASP A 370 2.93 -14.61 17.48
N ALA A 371 2.12 -15.44 18.15
CA ALA A 371 2.53 -16.74 18.67
C ALA A 371 2.90 -17.75 17.56
N GLU A 372 2.33 -17.60 16.38
CA GLU A 372 2.58 -18.42 15.19
C GLU A 372 3.77 -17.92 14.35
N GLY A 373 4.40 -16.82 14.76
CA GLY A 373 5.52 -16.19 14.04
C GLY A 373 5.09 -15.36 12.83
N LYS A 374 3.80 -15.03 12.70
CA LYS A 374 3.30 -14.15 11.65
C LYS A 374 3.47 -12.69 12.06
N PRO A 375 3.73 -11.78 11.10
CA PRO A 375 3.76 -10.36 11.39
C PRO A 375 2.46 -9.87 12.01
N VAL A 376 2.56 -9.02 13.03
CA VAL A 376 1.43 -8.34 13.64
C VAL A 376 1.09 -7.11 12.79
N ASP A 377 -0.06 -7.18 12.16
CA ASP A 377 -0.64 -6.10 11.37
C ASP A 377 -1.85 -5.52 12.13
N ALA A 378 -1.83 -4.21 12.36
CA ALA A 378 -3.00 -3.51 12.82
C ALA A 378 -3.99 -3.39 11.66
N ILE A 379 -5.22 -3.81 11.91
CA ILE A 379 -6.29 -3.84 10.92
C ILE A 379 -7.28 -2.72 11.23
N LEU A 380 -7.76 -2.06 10.19
CA LEU A 380 -8.84 -1.09 10.28
C LEU A 380 -10.13 -1.79 10.69
N THR A 381 -10.64 -1.50 11.90
CA THR A 381 -11.77 -2.23 12.50
C THR A 381 -13.06 -1.43 12.56
N ASP A 382 -12.98 -0.13 12.66
CA ASP A 382 -14.15 0.71 12.85
C ASP A 382 -14.01 1.94 11.96
N ALA A 383 -14.39 1.78 10.71
CA ALA A 383 -14.40 2.86 9.73
C ALA A 383 -15.85 3.29 9.47
N SER A 384 -16.07 4.58 9.29
CA SER A 384 -17.37 5.07 8.82
C SER A 384 -17.75 4.36 7.52
N PRO A 385 -18.85 3.60 7.48
CA PRO A 385 -19.19 2.77 6.32
C PRO A 385 -19.49 3.59 5.05
N THR A 386 -19.77 4.88 5.18
CA THR A 386 -20.19 5.72 4.06
C THR A 386 -19.00 6.37 3.33
N TYR A 387 -17.94 6.75 4.05
CA TYR A 387 -16.85 7.54 3.47
C TYR A 387 -15.44 7.12 3.92
N ALA A 388 -15.30 6.15 4.81
CA ALA A 388 -14.02 5.75 5.43
C ALA A 388 -13.18 6.98 5.90
N LYS A 389 -13.88 8.02 6.36
CA LYS A 389 -13.32 9.31 6.73
C LYS A 389 -12.40 9.22 7.94
N ASP A 390 -12.81 8.42 8.89
CA ASP A 390 -12.13 8.10 10.13
C ASP A 390 -12.15 6.60 10.38
N GLY A 391 -11.32 6.13 11.25
CA GLY A 391 -11.27 4.72 11.57
C GLY A 391 -10.40 4.43 12.78
N ILE A 392 -10.43 3.17 13.20
CA ILE A 392 -9.66 2.68 14.32
C ILE A 392 -8.83 1.50 13.84
N TYR A 393 -7.52 1.59 14.05
CA TYR A 393 -6.63 0.46 13.88
C TYR A 393 -6.36 -0.19 15.24
N THR A 394 -6.30 -1.51 15.25
CA THR A 394 -6.01 -2.29 16.46
C THR A 394 -4.99 -3.39 16.14
N ALA A 395 -3.94 -3.47 16.94
CA ALA A 395 -2.91 -4.49 16.87
C ALA A 395 -2.84 -5.26 18.17
N ASP A 396 -2.94 -6.59 18.13
CA ASP A 396 -2.72 -7.46 19.29
C ASP A 396 -1.23 -7.73 19.44
N ILE A 397 -0.63 -7.23 20.52
CA ILE A 397 0.78 -7.42 20.87
C ILE A 397 0.99 -8.30 22.10
N THR A 398 -0.03 -9.05 22.51
CA THR A 398 0.01 -9.86 23.74
C THR A 398 1.21 -10.80 23.77
N HIS A 399 1.38 -11.60 22.72
CA HIS A 399 2.50 -12.56 22.63
C HIS A 399 3.85 -11.85 22.64
N TYR A 400 3.97 -10.79 21.85
CA TYR A 400 5.19 -10.00 21.77
C TYR A 400 5.57 -9.44 23.13
N TYR A 401 4.63 -8.81 23.82
CA TYR A 401 4.89 -8.23 25.14
C TYR A 401 5.29 -9.29 26.17
N LEU A 402 4.54 -10.39 26.27
CA LEU A 402 4.84 -11.49 27.20
C LEU A 402 6.21 -12.14 26.92
N SER A 403 6.55 -12.31 25.64
CA SER A 403 7.87 -12.85 25.25
C SER A 403 9.02 -11.94 25.64
N ARG A 404 8.80 -10.63 25.71
CA ARG A 404 9.80 -9.66 26.15
C ARG A 404 9.95 -9.59 27.66
N LEU A 405 8.85 -9.63 28.40
CA LEU A 405 8.92 -9.70 29.87
C LEU A 405 9.78 -10.87 30.32
N SER A 406 9.78 -11.99 29.59
CA SER A 406 10.62 -13.15 29.86
C SER A 406 12.11 -12.94 29.51
N ARG A 407 12.43 -11.98 28.64
CA ARG A 407 13.81 -11.73 28.16
C ARG A 407 14.52 -10.57 28.87
N ALA A 408 13.80 -9.64 29.46
CA ALA A 408 14.30 -8.29 29.69
C ALA A 408 14.30 -7.82 31.14
N ALA A 409 14.85 -8.58 32.02
CA ALA A 409 15.40 -7.94 33.24
C ALA A 409 16.64 -7.15 32.83
N GLY A 410 16.49 -5.89 32.35
CA GLY A 410 17.59 -4.96 32.10
C GLY A 410 17.73 -4.35 30.70
N GLN A 411 16.83 -4.59 29.79
CA GLN A 411 16.79 -3.86 28.52
C GLN A 411 15.73 -2.74 28.61
N GLY A 412 16.17 -1.49 28.43
CA GLY A 412 15.33 -0.30 28.53
C GLY A 412 14.14 -0.23 27.55
N MET A 413 13.45 0.90 27.54
CA MET A 413 12.24 1.17 26.76
C MET A 413 12.29 0.58 25.36
N VAL A 414 11.19 -0.05 24.96
CA VAL A 414 11.04 -0.64 23.62
C VAL A 414 10.26 0.29 22.76
N ALA A 415 10.86 0.72 21.68
CA ALA A 415 10.16 1.47 20.67
C ALA A 415 9.72 0.55 19.52
N LEU A 416 8.53 0.81 19.02
CA LEU A 416 7.98 0.18 17.82
C LEU A 416 7.78 1.22 16.73
N LEU A 417 7.94 0.80 15.49
CA LEU A 417 7.53 1.59 14.31
C LEU A 417 6.26 0.99 13.73
N ALA A 418 5.28 1.85 13.51
CA ALA A 418 4.06 1.53 12.76
C ALA A 418 4.17 2.11 11.35
N GLY A 419 4.03 1.27 10.33
CA GLY A 419 4.14 1.70 8.94
C GLY A 419 3.40 0.79 7.97
N VAL A 420 3.13 1.27 6.77
CA VAL A 420 2.51 0.47 5.71
C VAL A 420 3.46 -0.69 5.36
N PRO A 421 2.97 -1.94 5.31
CA PRO A 421 3.77 -3.09 4.89
C PRO A 421 4.37 -2.89 3.50
N VAL A 422 5.62 -3.34 3.31
CA VAL A 422 6.35 -3.14 2.04
C VAL A 422 5.61 -3.74 0.85
N ASP A 423 4.97 -4.87 1.04
CA ASP A 423 4.14 -5.56 0.04
C ASP A 423 2.84 -4.81 -0.30
N GLU A 424 2.38 -3.90 0.55
CA GLU A 424 1.22 -3.04 0.33
C GLU A 424 1.57 -1.61 -0.11
N LEU A 425 2.83 -1.16 0.06
CA LEU A 425 3.29 0.18 -0.34
C LEU A 425 2.96 0.53 -1.79
N THR A 426 2.85 -0.49 -2.62
CA THR A 426 2.61 -0.37 -4.05
C THR A 426 1.13 -0.47 -4.44
N ALA A 427 0.26 -0.85 -3.49
CA ALA A 427 -1.17 -1.03 -3.76
C ALA A 427 -2.01 0.17 -3.31
N SER A 428 -1.51 0.97 -2.37
CA SER A 428 -2.23 2.12 -1.84
C SER A 428 -1.28 3.27 -1.47
N ALA A 429 -1.79 4.48 -1.50
CA ALA A 429 -1.08 5.65 -0.97
C ALA A 429 -0.72 5.44 0.50
N GLY A 430 -1.62 4.79 1.23
CA GLY A 430 -1.44 4.49 2.63
C GLY A 430 -1.18 5.74 3.47
N LEU A 431 -1.81 6.86 3.15
CA LEU A 431 -1.70 8.09 3.93
C LEU A 431 -2.83 8.15 4.95
N MET A 432 -2.48 8.17 6.21
CA MET A 432 -3.40 8.39 7.32
C MET A 432 -2.81 9.37 8.32
N VAL A 433 -3.69 10.11 8.97
CA VAL A 433 -3.35 11.02 10.06
C VAL A 433 -3.91 10.43 11.36
N MET A 434 -3.10 10.34 12.39
CA MET A 434 -3.57 9.99 13.72
C MET A 434 -4.17 11.24 14.38
N ASP A 435 -5.43 11.16 14.79
CA ASP A 435 -6.14 12.28 15.43
C ASP A 435 -5.78 12.44 16.91
N SER A 436 -5.26 11.37 17.52
CA SER A 436 -4.83 11.33 18.91
C SER A 436 -3.57 10.48 19.05
N LEU A 437 -2.94 10.54 20.22
CA LEU A 437 -1.87 9.61 20.55
C LEU A 437 -2.40 8.17 20.51
N PRO A 438 -1.56 7.20 20.08
CA PRO A 438 -1.88 5.79 20.22
C PRO A 438 -2.14 5.41 21.66
N GLU A 439 -3.00 4.44 21.90
CA GLU A 439 -3.32 3.92 23.22
C GLU A 439 -2.83 2.48 23.37
N ILE A 440 -2.20 2.16 24.49
CA ILE A 440 -2.04 0.77 24.91
C ILE A 440 -3.22 0.39 25.80
N ARG A 441 -3.88 -0.70 25.47
CA ARG A 441 -5.02 -1.23 26.23
C ARG A 441 -4.68 -2.60 26.75
N VAL A 442 -4.79 -2.76 28.05
CA VAL A 442 -4.48 -4.02 28.75
C VAL A 442 -5.74 -4.58 29.37
N HIS A 443 -6.08 -5.79 28.99
CA HIS A 443 -7.18 -6.56 29.55
C HIS A 443 -6.62 -7.47 30.63
N TRP A 444 -6.99 -7.22 31.89
CA TRP A 444 -6.55 -7.98 33.04
C TRP A 444 -7.61 -8.98 33.47
N HIS A 445 -7.19 -10.22 33.75
CA HIS A 445 -8.03 -11.14 34.53
C HIS A 445 -8.07 -10.66 35.96
N GLU A 446 -9.26 -10.51 36.52
CA GLU A 446 -9.39 -10.30 37.93
C GLU A 446 -9.21 -11.66 38.64
N PRO A 447 -8.42 -11.69 39.74
CA PRO A 447 -8.34 -12.90 40.53
C PRO A 447 -9.73 -13.24 41.07
N VAL A 448 -10.11 -14.51 40.94
CA VAL A 448 -11.32 -15.00 41.59
C VAL A 448 -11.05 -14.93 43.09
N GLU A 449 -11.75 -14.08 43.82
CA GLU A 449 -11.74 -14.11 45.26
C GLU A 449 -12.35 -15.46 45.70
N GLU A 450 -11.54 -16.35 46.33
CA GLU A 450 -11.96 -17.61 46.92
C GLU A 450 -12.89 -17.39 48.10
#